data_ff68a4b0a5bd8e2c34489ab0879a2442
#
_entry.id   ff68a4b0a5bd8e2c34489ab0879a2442
#
_cell.length_a   1.000
_cell.length_b   1.000
_cell.length_c   1.000
_cell.angle_alpha   90.00
_cell.angle_beta   90.00
_cell.angle_gamma   90.00
#
_symmetry.space_group_name_H-M   'P 1'
#
loop_
_entity.id
_entity.type
_entity.pdbx_description
1 polymer ?
#
loop_
_entity_poly.entity_id
_entity_poly.type
_entity_poly.pdbx_seq_one_letter_code
_entity_poly.pdbx_strand_id
1 'polypeptide(L)'
;SLLAMTFLVGCEKDTTDKTLSTKQETSDEDVIASGNGTGGTGSSSSSKDKDITSFAYSDKKKAPDGTKIISDKDYKIEDCVTLPDLQSMTVVCPMAVITDDEAEGYIRGNLDAKPLTGHDVTAKRWDKLTIDYATSYKNKELDQNRTGMLAIIGSYGLPEKVEQSLIGHHIGDKFKVDVKFPATYEGNPRFAGKKITYNIKIQGIARTKDPSAEEIAEAKASLQKDAGSSMLFSKYEATAQHIEDCAKFKAYPKKYMEEARIAYELEYIGDFKTVANYAKEKGISVDAVKKQEDDWIIPVVKRKIIAEAVAKSLGVSKDSEEFKNKQAAAAYSEDEYENLLYAALDKIINKIKYVAQ
;
A
#
# COMPACT_ATOMS: atom_id res chain seq x y z
N SER A 1 -3.64 18.31 9.39
CA SER A 1 -4.36 18.22 8.14
C SER A 1 -3.71 17.14 7.29
N LEU A 2 -4.15 15.90 7.50
CA LEU A 2 -3.65 14.72 6.83
C LEU A 2 -4.80 14.13 6.01
N LEU A 3 -5.04 14.74 4.83
CA LEU A 3 -5.39 13.92 3.69
C LEU A 3 -4.13 13.80 2.80
N ALA A 4 -3.03 13.39 3.38
CA ALA A 4 -2.14 12.55 2.66
C ALA A 4 -2.95 11.28 2.42
N MET A 5 -3.61 11.22 1.25
CA MET A 5 -4.11 9.98 0.72
C MET A 5 -2.97 8.98 0.82
N THR A 6 -3.03 8.12 1.80
CA THR A 6 -2.51 6.78 1.66
C THR A 6 -3.38 6.16 0.58
N PHE A 7 -3.06 6.45 -0.68
CA PHE A 7 -3.29 5.48 -1.71
C PHE A 7 -2.45 4.29 -1.27
N LEU A 8 -3.11 3.33 -0.66
CA LEU A 8 -2.67 1.96 -0.71
C LEU A 8 -2.28 1.74 -2.16
N VAL A 9 -1.00 1.51 -2.36
CA VAL A 9 -0.47 0.95 -3.60
C VAL A 9 -1.11 -0.43 -3.69
N GLY A 10 -2.30 -0.46 -4.27
CA GLY A 10 -2.77 -1.64 -4.94
C GLY A 10 -1.74 -1.91 -6.03
N CYS A 11 -1.20 -3.10 -6.07
CA CYS A 11 -0.36 -3.56 -7.15
C CYS A 11 -1.09 -3.29 -8.46
N GLU A 12 -0.70 -2.25 -9.15
CA GLU A 12 -1.05 -2.05 -10.55
C GLU A 12 -0.41 -3.19 -11.32
N LYS A 13 -1.22 -4.16 -11.72
CA LYS A 13 -0.87 -5.10 -12.76
C LYS A 13 -0.67 -4.27 -14.03
N ASP A 14 0.57 -4.16 -14.45
CA ASP A 14 0.95 -3.67 -15.76
C ASP A 14 0.27 -4.52 -16.84
N THR A 15 -0.90 -4.11 -17.29
CA THR A 15 -1.50 -4.59 -18.55
C THR A 15 -0.94 -3.75 -19.68
N THR A 16 0.26 -4.07 -20.12
CA THR A 16 0.75 -3.61 -21.42
C THR A 16 -0.01 -4.31 -22.50
N ASP A 17 -0.93 -3.57 -23.07
CA ASP A 17 -1.63 -3.89 -24.32
C ASP A 17 -0.63 -4.03 -25.46
N LYS A 18 -0.42 -5.26 -25.94
CA LYS A 18 0.38 -5.55 -27.11
C LYS A 18 -0.53 -5.47 -28.33
N THR A 19 -0.57 -4.32 -28.96
CA THR A 19 -1.02 -4.22 -30.35
C THR A 19 0.01 -4.88 -31.26
N LEU A 20 -0.48 -5.89 -32.00
CA LEU A 20 0.23 -6.56 -33.08
C LEU A 20 0.72 -5.58 -34.14
N SER A 21 1.97 -5.70 -34.51
CA SER A 21 2.40 -5.42 -35.89
C SER A 21 3.37 -6.49 -36.35
N THR A 22 2.86 -7.27 -37.29
CA THR A 22 3.57 -8.23 -38.13
C THR A 22 4.64 -7.54 -38.96
N LYS A 23 5.87 -8.05 -38.94
CA LYS A 23 6.65 -8.23 -40.18
C LYS A 23 7.69 -9.35 -39.99
N GLN A 24 7.63 -10.21 -40.97
CA GLN A 24 8.37 -11.40 -41.27
C GLN A 24 9.71 -11.00 -41.94
N GLU A 25 10.76 -11.79 -41.72
CA GLU A 25 11.77 -12.28 -42.70
C GLU A 25 12.99 -12.77 -41.90
N THR A 26 13.21 -14.01 -41.88
CA THR A 26 13.93 -15.03 -42.67
C THR A 26 15.45 -15.11 -42.46
N SER A 27 15.86 -16.37 -42.21
CA SER A 27 17.08 -17.09 -42.59
C SER A 27 18.38 -16.73 -41.85
N ASP A 28 19.33 -17.58 -41.58
CA ASP A 28 19.59 -19.01 -41.83
C ASP A 28 20.65 -19.48 -40.83
N GLU A 29 20.61 -20.78 -40.52
CA GLU A 29 21.66 -21.78 -40.39
C GLU A 29 23.11 -21.31 -40.10
N ASP A 30 23.87 -21.92 -39.19
CA ASP A 30 24.57 -23.24 -39.26
C ASP A 30 25.49 -23.47 -38.03
N VAL A 31 25.35 -24.60 -37.37
CA VAL A 31 26.22 -25.79 -37.35
C VAL A 31 27.54 -25.75 -36.56
N ILE A 32 27.57 -26.68 -35.55
CA ILE A 32 28.62 -27.63 -35.12
C ILE A 32 29.95 -27.05 -34.52
N ALA A 33 30.32 -27.50 -33.33
CA ALA A 33 31.29 -28.57 -33.07
C ALA A 33 31.67 -28.68 -31.59
N SER A 34 31.50 -29.85 -31.10
CA SER A 34 32.32 -30.71 -30.25
C SER A 34 33.69 -30.19 -29.83
N GLY A 35 33.96 -30.25 -28.53
CA GLY A 35 35.30 -30.08 -27.94
C GLY A 35 35.39 -30.64 -26.53
N ASN A 36 35.88 -31.86 -26.47
CA ASN A 36 36.22 -32.63 -25.28
C ASN A 36 37.46 -32.01 -24.59
N GLY A 37 37.46 -31.88 -23.24
CA GLY A 37 38.61 -31.43 -22.48
C GLY A 37 38.52 -31.69 -20.99
N THR A 38 39.15 -32.72 -20.58
CA THR A 38 39.34 -33.30 -19.25
C THR A 38 39.90 -32.38 -18.18
N GLY A 39 39.40 -32.54 -16.95
CA GLY A 39 40.24 -32.67 -15.74
C GLY A 39 40.42 -31.43 -14.89
N GLY A 40 39.89 -31.44 -13.66
CA GLY A 40 40.25 -30.51 -12.60
C GLY A 40 39.45 -30.74 -11.34
N THR A 41 40.00 -31.48 -10.45
CA THR A 41 39.54 -31.88 -9.13
C THR A 41 39.10 -30.75 -8.23
N GLY A 42 37.95 -30.96 -7.52
CA GLY A 42 37.86 -30.67 -6.11
C GLY A 42 37.18 -29.38 -5.68
N SER A 43 35.99 -29.46 -5.32
CA SER A 43 35.51 -29.10 -3.95
C SER A 43 34.03 -29.47 -3.86
N SER A 44 33.72 -30.40 -3.03
CA SER A 44 32.34 -30.82 -2.70
C SER A 44 31.66 -29.72 -1.94
N SER A 45 31.00 -28.79 -2.61
CA SER A 45 29.91 -28.03 -2.03
C SER A 45 28.66 -28.91 -2.03
N SER A 46 28.12 -29.10 -0.86
CA SER A 46 27.06 -30.06 -0.56
C SER A 46 25.92 -29.96 -1.55
N SER A 47 25.50 -31.09 -2.09
CA SER A 47 24.38 -31.29 -3.00
C SER A 47 23.00 -31.05 -2.33
N LYS A 48 22.95 -30.40 -1.17
CA LYS A 48 21.70 -30.12 -0.43
C LYS A 48 21.00 -28.83 -0.83
N ASP A 49 21.66 -27.88 -1.48
CA ASP A 49 21.06 -26.57 -1.79
C ASP A 49 20.40 -26.48 -3.16
N LYS A 50 20.49 -27.54 -3.98
CA LYS A 50 19.98 -27.49 -5.37
C LYS A 50 18.48 -27.75 -5.51
N ASP A 51 17.82 -28.34 -4.51
CA ASP A 51 16.42 -28.77 -4.58
C ASP A 51 15.55 -28.26 -3.43
N ILE A 52 15.89 -27.11 -2.82
CA ILE A 52 14.98 -26.50 -1.86
C ILE A 52 13.81 -25.90 -2.63
N THR A 53 12.73 -26.66 -2.72
CA THR A 53 11.47 -26.23 -3.34
C THR A 53 10.57 -25.52 -2.35
N SER A 54 10.72 -25.78 -1.03
CA SER A 54 9.90 -25.18 0.02
C SER A 54 10.55 -25.33 1.41
N PHE A 55 10.08 -24.53 2.39
CA PHE A 55 10.48 -24.59 3.80
C PHE A 55 9.38 -25.18 4.68
N ALA A 56 9.02 -26.43 4.48
CA ALA A 56 7.90 -27.06 5.19
C ALA A 56 7.99 -26.94 6.72
N TYR A 57 6.82 -26.76 7.34
CA TYR A 57 6.64 -26.74 8.81
C TYR A 57 6.19 -28.08 9.39
N SER A 58 6.05 -29.12 8.54
CA SER A 58 5.49 -30.43 8.90
C SER A 58 6.13 -31.08 10.13
N ASP A 59 7.43 -30.92 10.30
CA ASP A 59 8.19 -31.57 11.38
C ASP A 59 8.65 -30.56 12.45
N LYS A 60 8.28 -29.30 12.34
CA LYS A 60 8.67 -28.26 13.29
C LYS A 60 7.73 -28.23 14.48
N LYS A 61 8.30 -28.11 15.68
CA LYS A 61 7.56 -27.98 16.94
C LYS A 61 7.38 -26.53 17.37
N LYS A 62 8.12 -25.61 16.75
CA LYS A 62 8.09 -24.17 17.05
C LYS A 62 8.10 -23.37 15.76
N ALA A 63 7.37 -22.29 15.77
CA ALA A 63 7.38 -21.25 14.74
C ALA A 63 8.65 -20.38 14.84
N PRO A 64 8.95 -19.55 13.83
CA PRO A 64 10.11 -18.65 13.82
C PRO A 64 10.19 -17.72 15.03
N ASP A 65 9.07 -17.24 15.54
CA ASP A 65 8.96 -16.38 16.73
C ASP A 65 9.05 -17.17 18.08
N GLY A 66 9.29 -18.47 18.01
CA GLY A 66 9.41 -19.36 19.16
C GLY A 66 8.10 -19.91 19.69
N THR A 67 6.95 -19.50 19.15
CA THR A 67 5.63 -20.00 19.54
C THR A 67 5.48 -21.47 19.17
N LYS A 68 4.84 -22.25 20.07
CA LYS A 68 4.62 -23.68 19.86
C LYS A 68 3.73 -23.94 18.66
N ILE A 69 4.11 -24.90 17.79
CA ILE A 69 3.24 -25.44 16.76
C ILE A 69 2.52 -26.68 17.31
N ILE A 70 1.20 -26.72 17.14
CA ILE A 70 0.34 -27.80 17.62
C ILE A 70 -0.32 -28.57 16.47
N SER A 71 -0.67 -29.83 16.73
CA SER A 71 -1.38 -30.67 15.78
C SER A 71 -2.77 -30.10 15.47
N ASP A 72 -3.24 -30.33 14.24
CA ASP A 72 -4.57 -29.93 13.80
C ASP A 72 -5.68 -30.83 14.35
N LYS A 73 -5.32 -31.92 15.02
CA LYS A 73 -6.27 -32.83 15.67
C LYS A 73 -6.60 -32.29 17.06
N ASP A 74 -7.88 -32.07 17.29
CA ASP A 74 -8.48 -31.81 18.62
C ASP A 74 -8.03 -30.52 19.33
N TYR A 75 -7.47 -29.52 18.61
CA TYR A 75 -7.21 -28.22 19.24
C TYR A 75 -8.50 -27.38 19.30
N LYS A 76 -8.59 -26.60 20.35
CA LYS A 76 -9.58 -25.52 20.48
C LYS A 76 -8.89 -24.19 20.23
N ILE A 77 -9.58 -23.24 19.62
CA ILE A 77 -8.99 -21.94 19.32
C ILE A 77 -8.50 -21.20 20.58
N GLU A 78 -9.09 -21.46 21.74
CA GLU A 78 -8.68 -20.95 23.04
C GLU A 78 -7.31 -21.48 23.50
N ASP A 79 -6.88 -22.62 22.96
CA ASP A 79 -5.54 -23.17 23.18
C ASP A 79 -4.47 -22.37 22.40
N CYS A 80 -4.88 -21.65 21.35
CA CYS A 80 -4.02 -20.88 20.48
C CYS A 80 -3.82 -19.46 20.95
N VAL A 81 -4.85 -18.83 21.52
CA VAL A 81 -4.84 -17.39 21.86
C VAL A 81 -5.71 -17.09 23.08
N THR A 82 -5.32 -16.06 23.82
CA THR A 82 -6.17 -15.37 24.78
C THR A 82 -6.46 -13.97 24.24
N LEU A 83 -7.72 -13.67 23.97
CA LEU A 83 -8.16 -12.35 23.51
C LEU A 83 -8.13 -11.32 24.64
N PRO A 84 -7.99 -10.01 24.33
CA PRO A 84 -8.30 -8.93 25.25
C PRO A 84 -9.81 -8.88 25.53
N ASP A 85 -10.22 -8.03 26.48
CA ASP A 85 -11.64 -7.74 26.71
C ASP A 85 -12.22 -6.94 25.54
N LEU A 86 -12.97 -7.62 24.67
CA LEU A 86 -13.57 -7.02 23.48
C LEU A 86 -14.65 -5.97 23.75
N GLN A 87 -15.16 -5.89 25.00
CA GLN A 87 -16.26 -4.99 25.36
C GLN A 87 -15.79 -3.62 25.85
N SER A 88 -14.54 -3.49 26.27
CA SER A 88 -13.99 -2.28 26.90
C SER A 88 -12.81 -1.66 26.15
N MET A 89 -12.63 -1.98 24.88
CA MET A 89 -11.52 -1.48 24.07
C MET A 89 -11.61 0.01 23.78
N THR A 90 -10.46 0.67 23.84
CA THR A 90 -10.24 2.00 23.26
C THR A 90 -9.22 1.86 22.14
N VAL A 91 -9.62 2.16 20.91
CA VAL A 91 -8.84 1.92 19.70
C VAL A 91 -8.43 3.24 19.09
N VAL A 92 -7.13 3.41 18.78
CA VAL A 92 -6.65 4.55 18.01
C VAL A 92 -6.96 4.28 16.54
N CYS A 93 -7.73 5.18 15.94
CA CYS A 93 -8.13 5.06 14.53
C CYS A 93 -8.04 6.42 13.86
N PRO A 94 -7.42 6.54 12.69
CA PRO A 94 -7.44 7.76 11.92
C PRO A 94 -8.89 8.15 11.60
N MET A 95 -9.30 9.35 12.00
CA MET A 95 -10.65 9.87 11.71
C MET A 95 -10.52 11.01 10.71
N ALA A 96 -11.03 10.80 9.50
CA ALA A 96 -11.10 11.84 8.49
C ALA A 96 -12.29 12.77 8.79
N VAL A 97 -12.01 14.05 8.97
CA VAL A 97 -13.02 15.12 9.02
C VAL A 97 -12.84 15.94 7.76
N ILE A 98 -13.83 15.91 6.88
CA ILE A 98 -13.80 16.71 5.66
C ILE A 98 -14.06 18.17 6.02
N THR A 99 -13.11 19.03 5.69
CA THR A 99 -13.21 20.48 5.87
C THR A 99 -13.90 21.14 4.67
N ASP A 100 -14.39 22.37 4.84
CA ASP A 100 -14.96 23.15 3.72
C ASP A 100 -13.89 23.43 2.65
N ASP A 101 -12.64 23.62 3.06
CA ASP A 101 -11.50 23.84 2.19
C ASP A 101 -11.21 22.61 1.30
N GLU A 102 -11.28 21.40 1.86
CA GLU A 102 -11.13 20.16 1.09
C GLU A 102 -12.29 19.95 0.11
N ALA A 103 -13.52 20.26 0.55
CA ALA A 103 -14.70 20.20 -0.32
C ALA A 103 -14.60 21.22 -1.47
N GLU A 104 -14.19 22.45 -1.18
CA GLU A 104 -13.95 23.47 -2.20
C GLU A 104 -12.86 23.02 -3.18
N GLY A 105 -11.75 22.48 -2.68
CA GLY A 105 -10.67 21.95 -3.51
C GLY A 105 -11.13 20.84 -4.45
N TYR A 106 -11.97 19.92 -3.95
CA TYR A 106 -12.56 18.86 -4.73
C TYR A 106 -13.43 19.41 -5.88
N ILE A 107 -14.31 20.37 -5.58
CA ILE A 107 -15.16 21.00 -6.61
C ILE A 107 -14.29 21.67 -7.68
N ARG A 108 -13.36 22.53 -7.26
CA ARG A 108 -12.49 23.29 -8.17
C ARG A 108 -11.58 22.38 -9.02
N GLY A 109 -11.14 21.25 -8.46
CA GLY A 109 -10.42 20.22 -9.20
C GLY A 109 -11.20 19.69 -10.40
N ASN A 110 -12.52 19.51 -10.23
CA ASN A 110 -13.42 18.93 -11.22
C ASN A 110 -14.11 19.96 -12.14
N LEU A 111 -14.04 21.27 -11.84
CA LEU A 111 -14.62 22.30 -12.69
C LEU A 111 -13.71 22.68 -13.84
N ASP A 112 -14.32 23.03 -14.97
CA ASP A 112 -13.59 23.64 -16.08
C ASP A 112 -13.05 25.00 -15.69
N ALA A 113 -11.77 25.23 -15.99
CA ALA A 113 -11.09 26.49 -15.75
C ALA A 113 -10.93 27.25 -17.06
N LYS A 114 -11.22 28.54 -17.02
CA LYS A 114 -11.06 29.43 -18.18
C LYS A 114 -9.65 30.03 -18.17
N PRO A 115 -8.88 29.91 -19.26
CA PRO A 115 -7.58 30.56 -19.38
C PRO A 115 -7.71 32.08 -19.14
N LEU A 116 -6.82 32.62 -18.35
CA LEU A 116 -6.71 34.07 -18.12
C LEU A 116 -5.61 34.64 -19.02
N THR A 117 -5.85 35.84 -19.53
CA THR A 117 -4.91 36.57 -20.37
C THR A 117 -4.75 37.99 -19.84
N GLY A 118 -3.56 38.54 -19.97
CA GLY A 118 -3.24 39.92 -19.53
C GLY A 118 -2.02 39.94 -18.60
N HIS A 119 -1.31 41.04 -18.65
CA HIS A 119 -0.10 41.23 -17.86
C HIS A 119 -0.36 41.46 -16.35
N ASP A 120 -1.57 41.88 -16.01
CA ASP A 120 -1.96 42.17 -14.62
C ASP A 120 -2.58 40.91 -13.91
N VAL A 121 -2.66 39.78 -14.61
CA VAL A 121 -3.20 38.54 -14.05
C VAL A 121 -2.18 37.92 -13.12
N THR A 122 -2.53 37.86 -11.84
CA THR A 122 -1.75 37.14 -10.81
C THR A 122 -2.40 35.81 -10.43
N ALA A 123 -1.57 34.82 -10.17
CA ALA A 123 -2.00 33.52 -9.66
C ALA A 123 -2.57 33.66 -8.24
N LYS A 124 -3.67 32.95 -7.96
CA LYS A 124 -4.36 32.91 -6.68
C LYS A 124 -4.58 31.47 -6.25
N ARG A 125 -4.92 31.27 -4.99
CA ARG A 125 -5.35 29.97 -4.50
C ARG A 125 -6.46 29.40 -5.41
N TRP A 126 -6.41 28.08 -5.66
CA TRP A 126 -7.29 27.33 -6.53
C TRP A 126 -7.17 27.60 -8.04
N ASP A 127 -6.29 28.51 -8.47
CA ASP A 127 -6.00 28.62 -9.90
C ASP A 127 -5.29 27.36 -10.40
N LYS A 128 -5.62 26.97 -11.64
CA LYS A 128 -4.97 25.91 -12.40
C LYS A 128 -3.85 26.53 -13.22
N LEU A 129 -2.62 26.20 -12.88
CA LEU A 129 -1.45 26.74 -13.57
C LEU A 129 -0.83 25.68 -14.47
N THR A 130 -0.39 26.11 -15.65
CA THR A 130 0.54 25.33 -16.45
C THR A 130 1.94 25.82 -16.14
N ILE A 131 2.79 24.95 -15.59
CA ILE A 131 4.15 25.30 -15.17
C ILE A 131 5.19 24.36 -15.80
N ASP A 132 6.38 24.91 -15.99
CA ASP A 132 7.59 24.11 -16.14
C ASP A 132 8.36 24.17 -14.83
N TYR A 133 8.92 23.05 -14.39
CA TYR A 133 9.87 23.07 -13.31
C TYR A 133 11.06 22.11 -13.52
N ALA A 134 12.21 22.53 -13.01
CA ALA A 134 13.39 21.69 -12.89
C ALA A 134 13.86 21.67 -11.43
N THR A 135 14.25 20.50 -10.94
CA THR A 135 14.76 20.37 -9.57
C THR A 135 16.28 20.28 -9.55
N SER A 136 16.90 20.83 -8.50
CA SER A 136 18.34 20.74 -8.30
C SER A 136 18.71 20.57 -6.82
N TYR A 137 19.84 19.89 -6.58
CA TYR A 137 20.46 19.75 -5.27
C TYR A 137 21.93 20.16 -5.33
N LYS A 138 22.33 21.11 -4.49
CA LYS A 138 23.70 21.69 -4.49
C LYS A 138 24.16 22.10 -5.90
N ASN A 139 23.26 22.78 -6.63
CA ASN A 139 23.46 23.27 -8.01
C ASN A 139 23.64 22.16 -9.07
N LYS A 140 23.39 20.89 -8.73
CA LYS A 140 23.32 19.81 -9.71
C LYS A 140 21.86 19.53 -10.01
N GLU A 141 21.51 19.53 -11.30
CA GLU A 141 20.17 19.18 -11.77
C GLU A 141 19.83 17.72 -11.43
N LEU A 142 18.57 17.50 -11.08
CA LEU A 142 18.02 16.18 -10.80
C LEU A 142 17.07 15.78 -11.93
N ASP A 143 16.87 14.48 -12.14
CA ASP A 143 16.05 13.92 -13.22
C ASP A 143 14.53 14.15 -13.05
N GLN A 144 14.13 15.08 -12.19
CA GLN A 144 12.72 15.37 -11.86
C GLN A 144 12.27 16.69 -12.50
N ASN A 145 12.43 16.78 -13.81
CA ASN A 145 12.00 17.94 -14.57
C ASN A 145 10.64 17.66 -15.21
N ARG A 146 9.77 18.67 -15.25
CA ARG A 146 8.46 18.59 -15.90
C ARG A 146 8.23 19.85 -16.72
N THR A 147 7.67 19.68 -17.91
CA THR A 147 7.26 20.75 -18.81
C THR A 147 5.76 20.66 -19.05
N GLY A 148 5.07 21.79 -18.97
CA GLY A 148 3.62 21.85 -19.20
C GLY A 148 2.81 21.13 -18.11
N MET A 149 3.35 20.98 -16.91
CA MET A 149 2.64 20.33 -15.81
C MET A 149 1.49 21.20 -15.32
N LEU A 150 0.32 20.55 -15.14
CA LEU A 150 -0.80 21.18 -14.44
C LEU A 150 -0.56 21.18 -12.94
N ALA A 151 -0.57 22.36 -12.33
CA ALA A 151 -0.50 22.56 -10.88
C ALA A 151 -1.76 23.31 -10.43
N ILE A 152 -2.43 22.84 -9.38
CA ILE A 152 -3.56 23.52 -8.77
C ILE A 152 -3.10 24.04 -7.41
N ILE A 153 -3.12 25.35 -7.21
CA ILE A 153 -2.63 25.95 -5.95
C ILE A 153 -3.58 25.58 -4.81
N GLY A 154 -3.08 24.86 -3.81
CA GLY A 154 -3.84 24.38 -2.65
C GLY A 154 -4.31 22.94 -2.76
N SER A 155 -3.98 22.22 -3.84
CA SER A 155 -4.35 20.80 -4.02
C SER A 155 -3.37 19.83 -3.36
N TYR A 156 -2.24 20.32 -2.86
CA TYR A 156 -1.15 19.51 -2.32
C TYR A 156 -0.52 18.52 -3.34
N GLY A 157 -0.68 18.79 -4.64
CA GLY A 157 -0.03 18.03 -5.71
C GLY A 157 1.46 18.30 -5.85
N LEU A 158 1.92 19.44 -5.32
CA LEU A 158 3.32 19.81 -5.13
C LEU A 158 3.59 20.05 -3.63
N PRO A 159 4.86 20.08 -3.21
CA PRO A 159 5.17 20.49 -1.84
C PRO A 159 4.50 21.83 -1.51
N GLU A 160 3.85 21.93 -0.35
CA GLU A 160 3.07 23.10 0.06
C GLU A 160 3.81 24.43 -0.18
N LYS A 161 5.09 24.48 0.18
CA LYS A 161 5.92 25.66 -0.01
C LYS A 161 6.07 26.06 -1.49
N VAL A 162 6.05 25.09 -2.40
CA VAL A 162 6.08 25.34 -3.85
C VAL A 162 4.74 25.94 -4.27
N GLU A 163 3.62 25.33 -3.89
CA GLU A 163 2.29 25.84 -4.24
C GLU A 163 2.05 27.24 -3.69
N GLN A 164 2.41 27.49 -2.43
CA GLN A 164 2.31 28.82 -1.81
C GLN A 164 3.14 29.87 -2.55
N SER A 165 4.30 29.48 -3.06
CA SER A 165 5.17 30.41 -3.79
C SER A 165 4.64 30.80 -5.17
N LEU A 166 3.68 30.04 -5.74
CA LEU A 166 3.06 30.39 -7.02
C LEU A 166 2.12 31.60 -6.90
N ILE A 167 1.56 31.82 -5.72
CA ILE A 167 0.61 32.91 -5.48
C ILE A 167 1.25 34.26 -5.75
N GLY A 168 0.54 35.14 -6.46
CA GLY A 168 0.97 36.51 -6.78
C GLY A 168 1.86 36.62 -8.01
N HIS A 169 2.36 35.52 -8.54
CA HIS A 169 3.15 35.53 -9.77
C HIS A 169 2.28 35.64 -11.04
N HIS A 170 2.90 36.09 -12.12
CA HIS A 170 2.30 36.36 -13.42
C HIS A 170 2.66 35.25 -14.44
N ILE A 171 1.94 35.22 -15.54
CA ILE A 171 2.30 34.37 -16.69
C ILE A 171 3.66 34.83 -17.23
N GLY A 172 4.58 33.90 -17.42
CA GLY A 172 5.94 34.14 -17.90
C GLY A 172 6.98 34.29 -16.79
N ASP A 173 6.58 34.48 -15.53
CA ASP A 173 7.50 34.60 -14.42
C ASP A 173 8.39 33.36 -14.25
N LYS A 174 9.66 33.63 -13.87
CA LYS A 174 10.65 32.60 -13.55
C LYS A 174 11.24 32.87 -12.18
N PHE A 175 11.19 31.90 -11.29
CA PHE A 175 11.69 32.04 -9.94
C PHE A 175 12.16 30.73 -9.36
N LYS A 176 12.76 30.77 -8.16
CA LYS A 176 13.30 29.59 -7.46
C LYS A 176 12.68 29.46 -6.09
N VAL A 177 12.39 28.23 -5.70
CA VAL A 177 11.89 27.89 -4.37
C VAL A 177 12.72 26.77 -3.77
N ASP A 178 13.20 26.99 -2.56
CA ASP A 178 13.94 25.99 -1.79
C ASP A 178 13.01 25.26 -0.83
N VAL A 179 12.93 23.95 -0.95
CA VAL A 179 12.16 23.08 -0.07
C VAL A 179 13.10 22.19 0.72
N LYS A 180 12.99 22.19 2.05
CA LYS A 180 13.72 21.26 2.93
C LYS A 180 12.81 20.07 3.22
N PHE A 181 13.23 18.90 2.79
CA PHE A 181 12.52 17.65 3.04
C PHE A 181 12.94 17.02 4.38
N PRO A 182 12.01 16.36 5.10
CA PRO A 182 12.34 15.65 6.33
C PRO A 182 13.27 14.45 6.04
N ALA A 183 13.98 13.99 7.08
CA ALA A 183 14.95 12.90 6.96
C ALA A 183 14.31 11.57 6.52
N THR A 184 13.00 11.39 6.84
CA THR A 184 12.21 10.21 6.56
C THR A 184 11.13 10.47 5.50
N TYR A 185 11.47 11.19 4.42
CA TYR A 185 10.52 11.49 3.36
C TYR A 185 10.31 10.27 2.43
N GLU A 186 9.16 9.63 2.55
CA GLU A 186 8.82 8.40 1.82
C GLU A 186 8.40 8.66 0.36
N GLY A 187 7.77 9.82 0.08
CA GLY A 187 7.29 10.16 -1.26
C GLY A 187 8.36 10.21 -2.34
N ASN A 188 9.60 10.55 -1.96
CA ASN A 188 10.78 10.43 -2.81
C ASN A 188 12.04 10.29 -1.96
N PRO A 189 12.57 9.06 -1.79
CA PRO A 189 13.76 8.81 -0.96
C PRO A 189 15.00 9.61 -1.40
N ARG A 190 15.09 10.02 -2.68
CA ARG A 190 16.19 10.86 -3.17
C ARG A 190 16.16 12.28 -2.57
N PHE A 191 15.00 12.72 -2.06
CA PHE A 191 14.83 14.06 -1.47
C PHE A 191 14.96 14.04 0.05
N ALA A 192 14.88 12.88 0.69
CA ALA A 192 14.93 12.71 2.14
C ALA A 192 16.15 13.42 2.76
N GLY A 193 15.91 14.28 3.76
CA GLY A 193 16.92 15.06 4.46
C GLY A 193 17.58 16.19 3.65
N LYS A 194 17.18 16.41 2.39
CA LYS A 194 17.84 17.37 1.50
C LYS A 194 17.05 18.65 1.36
N LYS A 195 17.77 19.73 1.00
CA LYS A 195 17.21 20.99 0.55
C LYS A 195 17.22 20.99 -0.98
N ILE A 196 16.04 20.86 -1.56
CA ILE A 196 15.85 20.79 -3.02
C ILE A 196 15.40 22.17 -3.51
N THR A 197 16.02 22.64 -4.59
CA THR A 197 15.64 23.88 -5.25
C THR A 197 14.77 23.56 -6.45
N TYR A 198 13.58 24.12 -6.51
CA TYR A 198 12.67 24.12 -7.66
C TYR A 198 12.90 25.39 -8.48
N ASN A 199 13.27 25.25 -9.74
CA ASN A 199 13.33 26.35 -10.70
C ASN A 199 12.03 26.30 -11.49
N ILE A 200 11.17 27.30 -11.36
CA ILE A 200 9.80 27.30 -11.87
C ILE A 200 9.63 28.38 -12.93
N LYS A 201 8.86 28.05 -13.97
CA LYS A 201 8.34 29.01 -14.97
C LYS A 201 6.84 28.83 -15.10
N ILE A 202 6.07 29.90 -14.98
CA ILE A 202 4.62 29.89 -15.20
C ILE A 202 4.34 30.10 -16.69
N GLN A 203 3.68 29.12 -17.31
CA GLN A 203 3.30 29.15 -18.74
C GLN A 203 1.89 29.69 -18.95
N GLY A 204 0.99 29.43 -17.99
CA GLY A 204 -0.41 29.85 -18.09
C GLY A 204 -1.10 29.78 -16.74
N ILE A 205 -2.17 30.57 -16.63
CA ILE A 205 -3.06 30.62 -15.47
C ILE A 205 -4.50 30.45 -15.98
N ALA A 206 -5.25 29.54 -15.39
CA ALA A 206 -6.68 29.35 -15.65
C ALA A 206 -7.43 29.35 -14.32
N ARG A 207 -8.65 29.89 -14.31
CA ARG A 207 -9.48 30.03 -13.12
C ARG A 207 -10.85 29.41 -13.31
N THR A 208 -11.30 28.66 -12.30
CA THR A 208 -12.68 28.15 -12.23
C THR A 208 -13.63 29.25 -11.75
N LYS A 209 -14.95 29.06 -11.97
CA LYS A 209 -15.93 29.85 -11.23
C LYS A 209 -15.76 29.58 -9.71
N ASP A 210 -16.16 30.56 -8.90
CA ASP A 210 -16.24 30.33 -7.45
C ASP A 210 -17.44 29.44 -7.15
N PRO A 211 -17.29 28.33 -6.40
CA PRO A 211 -18.41 27.52 -5.96
C PRO A 211 -19.25 28.28 -4.93
N SER A 212 -20.54 28.04 -4.93
CA SER A 212 -21.45 28.57 -3.89
C SER A 212 -21.25 27.82 -2.56
N ALA A 213 -21.71 28.43 -1.47
CA ALA A 213 -21.71 27.78 -0.15
C ALA A 213 -22.54 26.47 -0.15
N GLU A 214 -23.61 26.44 -0.96
CA GLU A 214 -24.45 25.26 -1.12
C GLU A 214 -23.69 24.13 -1.87
N GLU A 215 -23.01 24.44 -2.98
CA GLU A 215 -22.17 23.49 -3.70
C GLU A 215 -21.06 22.91 -2.79
N ILE A 216 -20.45 23.75 -1.94
CA ILE A 216 -19.43 23.32 -0.98
C ILE A 216 -20.04 22.37 0.08
N ALA A 217 -21.22 22.71 0.61
CA ALA A 217 -21.90 21.88 1.61
C ALA A 217 -22.31 20.51 1.03
N GLU A 218 -22.82 20.49 -0.20
CA GLU A 218 -23.18 19.25 -0.89
C GLU A 218 -21.96 18.36 -1.16
N ALA A 219 -20.88 18.95 -1.67
CA ALA A 219 -19.62 18.22 -1.89
C ALA A 219 -19.04 17.67 -0.59
N LYS A 220 -19.08 18.49 0.49
CA LYS A 220 -18.64 18.06 1.82
C LYS A 220 -19.45 16.86 2.32
N ALA A 221 -20.78 16.91 2.18
CA ALA A 221 -21.67 15.82 2.58
C ALA A 221 -21.39 14.54 1.78
N SER A 222 -21.16 14.67 0.46
CA SER A 222 -20.78 13.54 -0.40
C SER A 222 -19.44 12.94 0.00
N LEU A 223 -18.41 13.77 0.13
CA LEU A 223 -17.07 13.33 0.55
C LEU A 223 -17.08 12.71 1.94
N GLN A 224 -17.89 13.26 2.89
CA GLN A 224 -18.02 12.70 4.22
C GLN A 224 -18.73 11.35 4.20
N LYS A 225 -19.69 11.13 3.29
CA LYS A 225 -20.35 9.83 3.08
C LYS A 225 -19.35 8.81 2.51
N ASP A 226 -18.56 9.21 1.52
CA ASP A 226 -17.55 8.34 0.91
C ASP A 226 -16.42 8.02 1.92
N ALA A 227 -15.97 9.04 2.68
CA ALA A 227 -15.05 8.85 3.79
C ALA A 227 -15.63 7.95 4.89
N GLY A 228 -16.97 7.96 5.09
CA GLY A 228 -17.66 7.08 6.03
C GLY A 228 -17.47 5.60 5.72
N SER A 229 -17.51 5.24 4.44
CA SER A 229 -17.26 3.86 4.02
C SER A 229 -15.78 3.47 4.23
N SER A 230 -14.86 4.36 3.88
CA SER A 230 -13.43 4.16 4.14
C SER A 230 -13.12 4.15 5.64
N MET A 231 -13.83 4.97 6.42
CA MET A 231 -13.69 5.00 7.88
C MET A 231 -14.17 3.70 8.53
N LEU A 232 -15.22 3.06 8.01
CA LEU A 232 -15.66 1.77 8.51
C LEU A 232 -14.58 0.71 8.32
N PHE A 233 -13.97 0.67 7.13
CA PHE A 233 -12.83 -0.21 6.86
C PHE A 233 -11.64 0.10 7.79
N SER A 234 -11.29 1.38 7.94
CA SER A 234 -10.23 1.81 8.87
C SER A 234 -10.52 1.39 10.32
N LYS A 235 -11.77 1.42 10.76
CA LYS A 235 -12.18 0.92 12.07
C LYS A 235 -12.02 -0.59 12.20
N TYR A 236 -12.37 -1.37 11.17
CA TYR A 236 -12.14 -2.81 11.18
C TYR A 236 -10.65 -3.11 11.34
N GLU A 237 -9.81 -2.50 10.49
CA GLU A 237 -8.36 -2.73 10.53
C GLU A 237 -7.73 -2.28 11.84
N ALA A 238 -8.03 -1.07 12.31
CA ALA A 238 -7.52 -0.57 13.58
C ALA A 238 -7.96 -1.45 14.76
N THR A 239 -9.20 -1.94 14.75
CA THR A 239 -9.72 -2.84 15.78
C THR A 239 -9.04 -4.21 15.72
N ALA A 240 -8.90 -4.77 14.53
CA ALA A 240 -8.23 -6.05 14.32
C ALA A 240 -6.75 -5.99 14.78
N GLN A 241 -6.05 -4.92 14.40
CA GLN A 241 -4.67 -4.70 14.82
C GLN A 241 -4.56 -4.52 16.34
N HIS A 242 -5.43 -3.73 16.95
CA HIS A 242 -5.47 -3.54 18.40
C HIS A 242 -5.70 -4.87 19.14
N ILE A 243 -6.62 -5.70 18.65
CA ILE A 243 -6.86 -7.03 19.22
C ILE A 243 -5.61 -7.90 19.09
N GLU A 244 -4.97 -7.89 17.92
CA GLU A 244 -3.74 -8.67 17.69
C GLU A 244 -2.60 -8.24 18.62
N ASP A 245 -2.39 -6.94 18.77
CA ASP A 245 -1.34 -6.38 19.63
C ASP A 245 -1.55 -6.70 21.11
N CYS A 246 -2.81 -6.77 21.57
CA CYS A 246 -3.17 -7.06 22.95
C CYS A 246 -3.35 -8.56 23.23
N ALA A 247 -3.49 -9.39 22.19
CA ALA A 247 -3.70 -10.82 22.32
C ALA A 247 -2.44 -11.56 22.79
N LYS A 248 -2.63 -12.64 23.55
CA LYS A 248 -1.53 -13.51 23.99
C LYS A 248 -1.59 -14.82 23.19
N PHE A 249 -0.71 -14.94 22.21
CA PHE A 249 -0.58 -16.17 21.43
C PHE A 249 0.18 -17.23 22.24
N LYS A 250 -0.38 -18.44 22.24
CA LYS A 250 0.13 -19.61 23.00
C LYS A 250 0.64 -20.71 22.06
N ALA A 251 -0.05 -20.88 20.94
CA ALA A 251 0.27 -21.91 19.95
C ALA A 251 -0.27 -21.54 18.59
N TYR A 252 0.35 -22.09 17.55
CA TYR A 252 -0.11 -21.98 16.17
C TYR A 252 -0.52 -23.34 15.64
N PRO A 253 -1.74 -23.50 15.06
CA PRO A 253 -2.13 -24.71 14.37
C PRO A 253 -1.22 -24.99 13.17
N LYS A 254 -0.77 -26.21 13.03
CA LYS A 254 0.10 -26.63 11.94
C LYS A 254 -0.49 -26.28 10.57
N LYS A 255 -1.80 -26.52 10.37
CA LYS A 255 -2.49 -26.20 9.12
C LYS A 255 -2.33 -24.74 8.73
N TYR A 256 -2.41 -23.78 9.68
CA TYR A 256 -2.28 -22.36 9.38
C TYR A 256 -0.87 -21.98 8.98
N MET A 257 0.13 -22.61 9.61
CA MET A 257 1.53 -22.43 9.22
C MET A 257 1.78 -22.92 7.77
N GLU A 258 1.23 -24.09 7.42
CA GLU A 258 1.38 -24.66 6.08
C GLU A 258 0.57 -23.91 5.02
N GLU A 259 -0.66 -23.50 5.32
CA GLU A 259 -1.48 -22.68 4.43
C GLU A 259 -0.82 -21.36 4.11
N ALA A 260 -0.30 -20.66 5.14
CA ALA A 260 0.39 -19.40 4.95
C ALA A 260 1.69 -19.57 4.15
N ARG A 261 2.46 -20.65 4.42
CA ARG A 261 3.64 -20.98 3.63
C ARG A 261 3.30 -21.21 2.15
N ILE A 262 2.28 -22.03 1.88
CA ILE A 262 1.85 -22.30 0.51
C ILE A 262 1.42 -21.00 -0.20
N ALA A 263 0.68 -20.13 0.50
CA ALA A 263 0.25 -18.86 -0.06
C ALA A 263 1.45 -17.96 -0.41
N TYR A 264 2.43 -17.86 0.49
CA TYR A 264 3.67 -17.11 0.23
C TYR A 264 4.43 -17.67 -0.99
N GLU A 265 4.60 -18.99 -1.04
CA GLU A 265 5.33 -19.62 -2.13
C GLU A 265 4.62 -19.46 -3.48
N LEU A 266 3.29 -19.56 -3.51
CA LEU A 266 2.51 -19.33 -4.74
C LEU A 266 2.63 -17.89 -5.22
N GLU A 267 2.59 -16.92 -4.31
CA GLU A 267 2.62 -15.49 -4.65
C GLU A 267 4.01 -15.02 -5.09
N TYR A 268 5.06 -15.43 -4.37
CA TYR A 268 6.40 -14.87 -4.57
C TYR A 268 7.37 -15.81 -5.31
N ILE A 269 7.20 -17.13 -5.16
CA ILE A 269 8.16 -18.12 -5.67
C ILE A 269 7.63 -18.90 -6.88
N GLY A 270 6.29 -18.93 -7.09
CA GLY A 270 5.66 -19.79 -8.10
C GLY A 270 6.27 -19.71 -9.49
N ASP A 271 6.51 -18.50 -10.01
CA ASP A 271 7.09 -18.26 -11.33
C ASP A 271 8.56 -18.72 -11.43
N PHE A 272 9.27 -18.80 -10.32
CA PHE A 272 10.68 -19.21 -10.25
C PHE A 272 10.86 -20.71 -10.03
N LYS A 273 9.80 -21.44 -9.73
CA LYS A 273 9.76 -22.91 -9.50
C LYS A 273 10.50 -23.39 -8.26
N THR A 274 11.54 -22.70 -7.80
CA THR A 274 12.30 -23.06 -6.60
C THR A 274 12.74 -21.82 -5.82
N VAL A 275 12.88 -21.96 -4.51
CA VAL A 275 13.44 -20.92 -3.63
C VAL A 275 14.82 -20.48 -4.10
N ALA A 276 15.64 -21.43 -4.56
CA ALA A 276 17.01 -21.13 -5.04
C ALA A 276 17.01 -20.25 -6.29
N ASN A 277 16.09 -20.48 -7.23
CA ASN A 277 15.95 -19.65 -8.43
C ASN A 277 15.47 -18.24 -8.07
N TYR A 278 14.46 -18.14 -7.18
CA TYR A 278 13.97 -16.85 -6.69
C TYR A 278 15.10 -16.05 -6.00
N ALA A 279 15.84 -16.68 -5.10
CA ALA A 279 16.98 -16.07 -4.41
C ALA A 279 18.03 -15.53 -5.39
N LYS A 280 18.38 -16.34 -6.40
CA LYS A 280 19.33 -15.97 -7.45
C LYS A 280 18.83 -14.77 -8.25
N GLU A 281 17.58 -14.77 -8.70
CA GLU A 281 17.02 -13.68 -9.49
C GLU A 281 16.93 -12.38 -8.69
N LYS A 282 16.60 -12.46 -7.41
CA LYS A 282 16.55 -11.30 -6.51
C LYS A 282 17.93 -10.87 -5.98
N GLY A 283 18.99 -11.63 -6.26
CA GLY A 283 20.33 -11.32 -5.78
C GLY A 283 20.49 -11.43 -4.25
N ILE A 284 19.71 -12.31 -3.61
CA ILE A 284 19.72 -12.54 -2.16
C ILE A 284 20.06 -14.00 -1.83
N SER A 285 20.38 -14.31 -0.57
CA SER A 285 20.62 -15.68 -0.13
C SER A 285 19.31 -16.45 0.10
N VAL A 286 19.37 -17.77 0.05
CA VAL A 286 18.25 -18.66 0.42
C VAL A 286 17.80 -18.40 1.87
N ASP A 287 18.74 -18.13 2.78
CA ASP A 287 18.41 -17.76 4.18
C ASP A 287 17.67 -16.44 4.27
N ALA A 288 17.98 -15.47 3.39
CA ALA A 288 17.23 -14.21 3.34
C ALA A 288 15.81 -14.43 2.83
N VAL A 289 15.60 -15.32 1.84
CA VAL A 289 14.26 -15.72 1.41
C VAL A 289 13.49 -16.38 2.54
N LYS A 290 14.16 -17.29 3.29
CA LYS A 290 13.56 -17.96 4.43
C LYS A 290 13.12 -16.96 5.50
N LYS A 291 13.94 -15.95 5.75
CA LYS A 291 13.59 -14.89 6.70
C LYS A 291 12.39 -14.07 6.21
N GLN A 292 12.34 -13.69 4.94
CA GLN A 292 11.20 -12.98 4.35
C GLN A 292 9.91 -13.79 4.48
N GLU A 293 9.98 -15.09 4.20
CA GLU A 293 8.85 -16.02 4.37
C GLU A 293 8.39 -16.07 5.83
N ASP A 294 9.32 -16.25 6.78
CA ASP A 294 9.01 -16.31 8.22
C ASP A 294 8.38 -15.00 8.71
N ASP A 295 8.91 -13.85 8.26
CA ASP A 295 8.39 -12.51 8.60
C ASP A 295 6.97 -12.29 8.02
N TRP A 296 6.62 -12.91 6.89
CA TRP A 296 5.30 -12.84 6.27
C TRP A 296 4.29 -13.83 6.87
N ILE A 297 4.71 -15.06 7.15
CA ILE A 297 3.83 -16.14 7.62
C ILE A 297 3.24 -15.82 9.00
N ILE A 298 4.05 -15.32 9.93
CA ILE A 298 3.62 -15.13 11.32
C ILE A 298 2.46 -14.14 11.45
N PRO A 299 2.47 -12.94 10.84
CA PRO A 299 1.31 -12.06 10.83
C PRO A 299 0.05 -12.71 10.23
N VAL A 300 0.18 -13.43 9.11
CA VAL A 300 -0.95 -14.12 8.47
C VAL A 300 -1.57 -15.17 9.39
N VAL A 301 -0.74 -15.99 10.04
CA VAL A 301 -1.21 -17.02 10.99
C VAL A 301 -1.90 -16.39 12.20
N LYS A 302 -1.33 -15.32 12.74
CA LYS A 302 -1.93 -14.58 13.86
C LYS A 302 -3.30 -14.02 13.48
N ARG A 303 -3.42 -13.41 12.30
CA ARG A 303 -4.68 -12.84 11.80
C ARG A 303 -5.77 -13.92 11.64
N LYS A 304 -5.44 -15.10 11.11
CA LYS A 304 -6.37 -16.23 11.02
C LYS A 304 -6.85 -16.71 12.40
N ILE A 305 -5.94 -16.82 13.37
CA ILE A 305 -6.28 -17.22 14.76
C ILE A 305 -7.20 -16.16 15.40
N ILE A 306 -6.89 -14.86 15.25
CA ILE A 306 -7.73 -13.78 15.76
C ILE A 306 -9.12 -13.84 15.14
N ALA A 307 -9.21 -14.04 13.81
CA ALA A 307 -10.49 -14.11 13.12
C ALA A 307 -11.39 -15.21 13.72
N GLU A 308 -10.87 -16.43 13.89
CA GLU A 308 -11.65 -17.54 14.48
C GLU A 308 -11.98 -17.29 15.96
N ALA A 309 -11.01 -16.78 16.75
CA ALA A 309 -11.22 -16.55 18.17
C ALA A 309 -12.26 -15.47 18.44
N VAL A 310 -12.17 -14.34 17.72
CA VAL A 310 -13.13 -13.23 17.82
C VAL A 310 -14.52 -13.68 17.35
N ALA A 311 -14.59 -14.35 16.20
CA ALA A 311 -15.85 -14.87 15.66
C ALA A 311 -16.53 -15.80 16.67
N LYS A 312 -15.79 -16.76 17.22
CA LYS A 312 -16.30 -17.67 18.25
C LYS A 312 -16.78 -16.94 19.50
N SER A 313 -15.98 -15.96 19.99
CA SER A 313 -16.33 -15.17 21.17
C SER A 313 -17.59 -14.35 21.00
N LEU A 314 -17.87 -13.89 19.77
CA LEU A 314 -19.02 -13.06 19.42
C LEU A 314 -20.19 -13.87 18.81
N GLY A 315 -20.08 -15.20 18.77
CA GLY A 315 -21.12 -16.10 18.27
C GLY A 315 -21.36 -15.97 16.76
N VAL A 316 -20.30 -15.78 15.99
CA VAL A 316 -20.32 -15.77 14.52
C VAL A 316 -19.60 -17.03 14.01
N SER A 317 -20.11 -17.63 12.97
CA SER A 317 -19.50 -18.78 12.30
C SER A 317 -19.58 -18.62 10.78
N LYS A 318 -18.86 -19.45 10.04
CA LYS A 318 -18.92 -19.49 8.57
C LYS A 318 -20.30 -19.87 8.03
N ASP A 319 -21.15 -20.48 8.85
CA ASP A 319 -22.54 -20.83 8.49
C ASP A 319 -23.53 -19.72 8.84
N SER A 320 -23.12 -18.71 9.59
CA SER A 320 -24.01 -17.61 10.02
C SER A 320 -24.36 -16.66 8.87
N GLU A 321 -25.53 -16.04 8.95
CA GLU A 321 -25.97 -15.05 7.95
C GLU A 321 -25.07 -13.81 7.91
N GLU A 322 -24.53 -13.39 9.05
CA GLU A 322 -23.59 -12.27 9.15
C GLU A 322 -22.35 -12.52 8.27
N PHE A 323 -21.78 -13.72 8.35
CA PHE A 323 -20.63 -14.08 7.53
C PHE A 323 -20.97 -14.17 6.05
N LYS A 324 -22.06 -14.87 5.69
CA LYS A 324 -22.50 -15.03 4.29
C LYS A 324 -22.79 -13.68 3.63
N ASN A 325 -23.41 -12.75 4.35
CA ASN A 325 -23.66 -11.39 3.87
C ASN A 325 -22.37 -10.61 3.66
N LYS A 326 -21.42 -10.74 4.59
CA LYS A 326 -20.10 -10.06 4.46
C LYS A 326 -19.32 -10.59 3.26
N GLN A 327 -19.28 -11.91 3.09
CA GLN A 327 -18.63 -12.59 1.98
C GLN A 327 -19.28 -12.25 0.63
N ALA A 328 -20.62 -12.23 0.55
CA ALA A 328 -21.35 -11.90 -0.67
C ALA A 328 -21.16 -10.44 -1.09
N ALA A 329 -20.99 -9.53 -0.13
CA ALA A 329 -20.73 -8.13 -0.41
C ALA A 329 -19.38 -7.92 -1.11
N ALA A 330 -18.40 -8.85 -0.93
CA ALA A 330 -17.02 -8.83 -1.48
C ALA A 330 -16.32 -7.46 -1.41
N ALA A 331 -16.85 -6.57 -0.55
CA ALA A 331 -16.52 -5.14 -0.57
C ALA A 331 -15.19 -4.83 0.11
N TYR A 332 -14.65 -5.79 0.89
CA TYR A 332 -13.50 -5.50 1.76
C TYR A 332 -12.33 -6.47 1.56
N SER A 333 -12.60 -7.77 1.30
CA SER A 333 -11.55 -8.76 1.11
C SER A 333 -12.07 -10.02 0.40
N GLU A 334 -11.20 -10.66 -0.39
CA GLU A 334 -11.43 -12.02 -0.90
C GLU A 334 -11.03 -13.08 0.15
N ASP A 335 -10.33 -12.67 1.22
CA ASP A 335 -9.90 -13.58 2.29
C ASP A 335 -11.07 -13.95 3.21
N GLU A 336 -11.32 -15.26 3.32
CA GLU A 336 -12.41 -15.82 4.13
C GLU A 336 -12.26 -15.48 5.63
N TYR A 337 -11.04 -15.46 6.14
CA TYR A 337 -10.78 -15.14 7.56
C TYR A 337 -10.99 -13.68 7.87
N GLU A 338 -10.63 -12.77 6.95
CA GLU A 338 -10.94 -11.35 7.10
C GLU A 338 -12.44 -11.11 7.07
N ASN A 339 -13.17 -11.73 6.15
CA ASN A 339 -14.62 -11.63 6.10
C ASN A 339 -15.27 -12.18 7.39
N LEU A 340 -14.74 -13.26 7.95
CA LEU A 340 -15.20 -13.82 9.23
C LEU A 340 -14.93 -12.83 10.39
N LEU A 341 -13.76 -12.24 10.43
CA LEU A 341 -13.39 -11.24 11.44
C LEU A 341 -14.29 -10.01 11.35
N TYR A 342 -14.48 -9.43 10.17
CA TYR A 342 -15.31 -8.24 9.99
C TYR A 342 -16.79 -8.51 10.29
N ALA A 343 -17.31 -9.69 9.92
CA ALA A 343 -18.67 -10.11 10.30
C ALA A 343 -18.83 -10.18 11.83
N ALA A 344 -17.80 -10.64 12.53
CA ALA A 344 -17.82 -10.67 13.99
C ALA A 344 -17.69 -9.26 14.58
N LEU A 345 -16.79 -8.43 14.05
CA LEU A 345 -16.59 -7.05 14.52
C LEU A 345 -17.82 -6.18 14.32
N ASP A 346 -18.70 -6.43 13.34
CA ASP A 346 -19.97 -5.72 13.17
C ASP A 346 -20.81 -5.72 14.46
N LYS A 347 -20.72 -6.76 15.27
CA LYS A 347 -21.45 -6.85 16.54
C LYS A 347 -20.98 -5.88 17.62
N ILE A 348 -19.74 -5.40 17.52
CA ILE A 348 -19.12 -4.57 18.55
C ILE A 348 -18.57 -3.24 18.05
N ILE A 349 -18.32 -3.06 16.75
CA ILE A 349 -17.61 -1.92 16.19
C ILE A 349 -18.22 -0.56 16.57
N ASN A 350 -19.53 -0.49 16.70
CA ASN A 350 -20.25 0.73 17.12
C ASN A 350 -20.23 0.97 18.65
N LYS A 351 -19.72 0.00 19.44
CA LYS A 351 -19.60 0.11 20.90
C LYS A 351 -18.17 0.45 21.33
N ILE A 352 -17.20 0.28 20.43
CA ILE A 352 -15.80 0.57 20.68
C ILE A 352 -15.58 2.07 20.73
N LYS A 353 -14.83 2.54 21.72
CA LYS A 353 -14.37 3.91 21.79
C LYS A 353 -13.19 4.12 20.84
N TYR A 354 -13.41 4.92 19.79
CA TYR A 354 -12.33 5.33 18.91
C TYR A 354 -11.78 6.69 19.33
N VAL A 355 -10.46 6.83 19.27
CA VAL A 355 -9.74 8.10 19.49
C VAL A 355 -8.92 8.41 18.26
N ALA A 356 -8.80 9.69 17.91
CA ALA A 356 -7.96 10.13 16.82
C ALA A 356 -6.48 9.83 17.11
N GLN A 357 -5.73 9.61 16.04
CA GLN A 357 -4.29 9.40 16.12
C GLN A 357 -3.57 10.74 16.36
#